data_a8747a65da56f05bd0987d15a39cd922
#
_entry.id   a8747a65da56f05bd0987d15a39cd922
#
_cell.length_a   1.000
_cell.length_b   1.000
_cell.length_c   1.000
_cell.angle_alpha   90.00
_cell.angle_beta   90.00
_cell.angle_gamma   90.00
#
_symmetry.space_group_name_H-M   'P 1'
#
loop_
_entity.id
_entity.type
_entity.pdbx_description
1 polymer ?
#
loop_
_entity_poly.entity_id
_entity_poly.type
_entity_poly.pdbx_seq_one_letter_code
_entity_poly.pdbx_strand_id
1 'polypeptide(L)'
;LVPFCVEESSIVAAASNMAKRCLKNGGFKTNNDNPVMIGQIQILDVEDLSVAKEAILTAKYELMAMCNSLPSTMIRLGGGCKDIEVRQIDTMSGPMLIVHLLVDTRDAMGANAVNTMAELVSGKIEEITGGRVHLRILSNLATHRLAKVTAEFTPEELSDDGTRENGSNIIKGILEAHHFAMSDPYRATTHNKGIMNAISAIALACGQDWRAIEAGCHAWASVETGTYTSMTRWEKNDQGNLVGSIETPMAVGTVGGASKVHPVARANLSILGVKSAQELAGIMAAAGIAQNLGAMRALATSGIQAGHMKLHARNM
;
A
#
# COMPACT_ATOMS: atom_id res chain seq x y z
N LEU A 1 -15.97 13.10 2.21
CA LEU A 1 -16.45 12.28 1.08
C LEU A 1 -15.26 11.61 0.40
N VAL A 2 -15.41 10.33 0.02
CA VAL A 2 -14.37 9.54 -0.66
C VAL A 2 -14.89 9.07 -2.01
N PRO A 3 -14.31 9.51 -3.14
CA PRO A 3 -14.77 9.11 -4.47
C PRO A 3 -14.32 7.69 -4.79
N PHE A 4 -15.25 6.88 -5.31
CA PHE A 4 -15.01 5.55 -5.88
C PHE A 4 -15.27 5.58 -7.38
N CYS A 5 -14.44 4.90 -8.16
CA CYS A 5 -14.56 4.77 -9.60
C CYS A 5 -14.75 3.29 -9.97
N VAL A 6 -15.67 3.00 -10.91
CA VAL A 6 -15.89 1.66 -11.51
C VAL A 6 -16.52 0.61 -10.56
N GLU A 7 -16.79 0.94 -9.30
CA GLU A 7 -17.34 -0.02 -8.33
C GLU A 7 -18.86 -0.03 -8.25
N GLU A 8 -19.40 -1.18 -7.86
CA GLU A 8 -20.85 -1.39 -7.66
C GLU A 8 -21.36 -0.62 -6.43
N SER A 9 -22.62 -0.20 -6.49
CA SER A 9 -23.27 0.52 -5.39
C SER A 9 -23.25 -0.24 -4.06
N SER A 10 -23.33 -1.57 -4.09
CA SER A 10 -23.23 -2.44 -2.92
C SER A 10 -21.89 -2.35 -2.19
N ILE A 11 -20.80 -2.22 -2.94
CA ILE A 11 -19.44 -2.08 -2.42
C ILE A 11 -19.29 -0.72 -1.73
N VAL A 12 -19.72 0.35 -2.40
CA VAL A 12 -19.71 1.71 -1.83
C VAL A 12 -20.55 1.77 -0.56
N ALA A 13 -21.73 1.14 -0.56
CA ALA A 13 -22.61 1.10 0.62
C ALA A 13 -21.98 0.33 1.79
N ALA A 14 -21.31 -0.80 1.52
CA ALA A 14 -20.63 -1.60 2.54
C ALA A 14 -19.51 -0.82 3.23
N ALA A 15 -18.59 -0.22 2.45
CA ALA A 15 -17.51 0.61 2.97
C ALA A 15 -18.05 1.80 3.78
N SER A 16 -19.05 2.51 3.25
CA SER A 16 -19.69 3.65 3.92
C SER A 16 -20.33 3.26 5.25
N ASN A 17 -21.00 2.09 5.31
CA ASN A 17 -21.61 1.59 6.53
C ASN A 17 -20.57 1.29 7.61
N MET A 18 -19.48 0.62 7.26
CA MET A 18 -18.43 0.33 8.23
C MET A 18 -17.70 1.60 8.69
N ALA A 19 -17.44 2.54 7.80
CA ALA A 19 -16.89 3.83 8.16
C ALA A 19 -17.78 4.61 9.14
N LYS A 20 -19.11 4.61 8.91
CA LYS A 20 -20.09 5.22 9.84
C LYS A 20 -20.09 4.56 11.21
N ARG A 21 -19.96 3.22 11.26
CA ARG A 21 -19.89 2.48 12.54
C ARG A 21 -18.60 2.78 13.29
N CYS A 22 -17.46 2.80 12.59
CA CYS A 22 -16.14 3.11 13.16
C CYS A 22 -16.09 4.52 13.78
N LEU A 23 -16.82 5.48 13.21
CA LEU A 23 -16.80 6.88 13.65
C LEU A 23 -17.18 7.06 15.12
N LYS A 24 -18.06 6.20 15.65
CA LYS A 24 -18.50 6.26 17.06
C LYS A 24 -17.35 6.01 18.04
N ASN A 25 -16.35 5.21 17.64
CA ASN A 25 -15.13 4.92 18.42
C ASN A 25 -13.92 5.73 17.98
N GLY A 26 -14.13 6.93 17.46
CA GLY A 26 -13.07 7.85 17.06
C GLY A 26 -12.53 7.65 15.65
N GLY A 27 -13.15 6.76 14.85
CA GLY A 27 -12.82 6.56 13.44
C GLY A 27 -11.53 5.75 13.21
N PHE A 28 -11.05 5.77 11.98
CA PHE A 28 -9.79 5.14 11.59
C PHE A 28 -8.61 5.98 12.07
N LYS A 29 -7.61 5.31 12.66
CA LYS A 29 -6.35 5.92 13.07
C LYS A 29 -5.26 5.54 12.08
N THR A 30 -4.52 6.53 11.59
CA THR A 30 -3.45 6.32 10.61
C THR A 30 -2.10 6.67 11.20
N ASN A 31 -1.08 5.86 10.87
CA ASN A 31 0.32 6.10 11.20
C ASN A 31 1.17 5.67 9.98
N ASN A 32 1.28 6.55 9.00
CA ASN A 32 1.92 6.24 7.72
C ASN A 32 3.41 6.53 7.76
N ASP A 33 4.19 5.71 7.06
CA ASP A 33 5.63 5.93 6.89
C ASP A 33 5.93 7.19 6.06
N ASN A 34 7.18 7.62 6.08
CA ASN A 34 7.67 8.62 5.16
C ASN A 34 7.54 8.13 3.71
N PRO A 35 7.34 9.02 2.73
CA PRO A 35 7.08 8.62 1.34
C PRO A 35 8.37 8.22 0.61
N VAL A 36 9.01 7.14 1.06
CA VAL A 36 10.28 6.66 0.52
C VAL A 36 10.05 5.55 -0.51
N MET A 37 10.48 5.80 -1.74
CA MET A 37 10.49 4.84 -2.84
C MET A 37 11.86 4.17 -2.96
N ILE A 38 11.87 2.98 -3.57
CA ILE A 38 13.09 2.19 -3.79
C ILE A 38 13.43 2.22 -5.29
N GLY A 39 14.63 2.70 -5.63
CA GLY A 39 15.22 2.52 -6.96
C GLY A 39 16.19 1.35 -6.94
N GLN A 40 16.02 0.37 -7.82
CA GLN A 40 16.88 -0.80 -7.91
C GLN A 40 17.90 -0.62 -9.05
N ILE A 41 19.18 -0.96 -8.77
CA ILE A 41 20.25 -1.00 -9.75
C ILE A 41 20.85 -2.41 -9.72
N GLN A 42 20.76 -3.13 -10.83
CA GLN A 42 21.31 -4.47 -11.00
C GLN A 42 22.75 -4.41 -11.47
N ILE A 43 23.67 -5.08 -10.75
CA ILE A 43 25.08 -5.15 -11.07
C ILE A 43 25.47 -6.61 -11.31
N LEU A 44 26.01 -6.85 -12.49
CA LEU A 44 26.44 -8.15 -13.02
C LEU A 44 27.95 -8.17 -13.20
N ASP A 45 28.52 -9.35 -13.43
CA ASP A 45 29.92 -9.54 -13.84
C ASP A 45 30.91 -8.98 -12.80
N VAL A 46 30.55 -9.05 -11.51
CA VAL A 46 31.40 -8.61 -10.39
C VAL A 46 32.33 -9.75 -9.99
N GLU A 47 33.63 -9.49 -9.93
CA GLU A 47 34.64 -10.51 -9.58
C GLU A 47 34.54 -10.96 -8.12
N ASP A 48 34.42 -10.02 -7.19
CA ASP A 48 34.21 -10.27 -5.76
C ASP A 48 33.04 -9.42 -5.22
N LEU A 49 31.92 -10.10 -4.96
CA LEU A 49 30.69 -9.46 -4.50
C LEU A 49 30.82 -8.78 -3.15
N SER A 50 31.64 -9.33 -2.25
CA SER A 50 31.84 -8.76 -0.91
C SER A 50 32.65 -7.48 -0.98
N VAL A 51 33.72 -7.49 -1.75
CA VAL A 51 34.57 -6.30 -1.98
C VAL A 51 33.76 -5.19 -2.68
N ALA A 52 33.03 -5.55 -3.72
CA ALA A 52 32.19 -4.58 -4.44
C ALA A 52 31.08 -3.99 -3.56
N LYS A 53 30.45 -4.81 -2.73
CA LYS A 53 29.45 -4.34 -1.74
C LYS A 53 30.05 -3.31 -0.78
N GLU A 54 31.19 -3.61 -0.19
CA GLU A 54 31.88 -2.69 0.73
C GLU A 54 32.34 -1.41 0.01
N ALA A 55 32.79 -1.49 -1.24
CA ALA A 55 33.16 -0.34 -2.05
C ALA A 55 31.98 0.60 -2.28
N ILE A 56 30.76 0.05 -2.61
CA ILE A 56 29.54 0.83 -2.76
C ILE A 56 29.14 1.49 -1.43
N LEU A 57 29.18 0.75 -0.32
CA LEU A 57 28.85 1.28 1.00
C LEU A 57 29.82 2.37 1.45
N THR A 58 31.09 2.26 1.10
CA THR A 58 32.10 3.29 1.34
C THR A 58 31.81 4.56 0.54
N ALA A 59 31.40 4.42 -0.72
CA ALA A 59 31.02 5.54 -1.60
C ALA A 59 29.58 6.06 -1.39
N LYS A 60 28.85 5.54 -0.41
CA LYS A 60 27.43 5.83 -0.17
C LYS A 60 27.10 7.32 -0.18
N TYR A 61 27.85 8.12 0.58
CA TYR A 61 27.58 9.57 0.67
C TYR A 61 27.88 10.30 -0.64
N GLU A 62 28.87 9.87 -1.41
CA GLU A 62 29.18 10.40 -2.74
C GLU A 62 28.01 10.12 -3.70
N LEU A 63 27.54 8.86 -3.76
CA LEU A 63 26.40 8.46 -4.59
C LEU A 63 25.11 9.20 -4.20
N MET A 64 24.85 9.36 -2.90
CA MET A 64 23.70 10.16 -2.41
C MET A 64 23.83 11.63 -2.82
N ALA A 65 25.00 12.22 -2.72
CA ALA A 65 25.26 13.59 -3.16
C ALA A 65 25.03 13.76 -4.67
N MET A 66 25.46 12.80 -5.48
CA MET A 66 25.17 12.78 -6.93
C MET A 66 23.66 12.76 -7.19
N CYS A 67 22.90 11.86 -6.56
CA CYS A 67 21.43 11.82 -6.67
C CYS A 67 20.80 13.17 -6.32
N ASN A 68 21.27 13.78 -5.25
CA ASN A 68 20.71 15.01 -4.68
C ASN A 68 21.21 16.30 -5.39
N SER A 69 22.14 16.19 -6.34
CA SER A 69 22.57 17.30 -7.18
C SER A 69 21.57 17.65 -8.31
N LEU A 70 20.61 16.75 -8.58
CA LEU A 70 19.61 16.97 -9.63
C LEU A 70 18.73 18.21 -9.32
N PRO A 71 18.45 19.05 -10.32
CA PRO A 71 17.59 20.22 -10.15
C PRO A 71 16.11 19.81 -10.05
N SER A 72 15.67 19.41 -8.85
CA SER A 72 14.33 18.90 -8.60
C SER A 72 13.61 19.71 -7.52
N THR A 73 12.34 20.00 -7.74
CA THR A 73 11.47 20.61 -6.72
C THR A 73 11.32 19.70 -5.49
N MET A 74 11.29 18.37 -5.68
CA MET A 74 11.25 17.37 -4.63
C MET A 74 12.46 17.53 -3.68
N ILE A 75 13.66 17.65 -4.23
CA ILE A 75 14.90 17.85 -3.46
C ILE A 75 14.86 19.18 -2.69
N ARG A 76 14.45 20.27 -3.35
CA ARG A 76 14.30 21.58 -2.71
C ARG A 76 13.31 21.58 -1.54
N LEU A 77 12.31 20.71 -1.58
CA LEU A 77 11.33 20.52 -0.50
C LEU A 77 11.82 19.52 0.57
N GLY A 78 13.10 19.16 0.56
CA GLY A 78 13.70 18.29 1.55
C GLY A 78 13.59 16.78 1.26
N GLY A 79 13.12 16.41 0.06
CA GLY A 79 13.14 15.02 -0.45
C GLY A 79 14.52 14.59 -0.93
N GLY A 80 14.58 13.64 -1.87
CA GLY A 80 15.81 13.13 -2.46
C GLY A 80 16.28 11.79 -1.87
N CYS A 81 17.45 11.34 -2.30
CA CYS A 81 18.05 10.09 -1.82
C CYS A 81 18.47 10.25 -0.36
N LYS A 82 17.97 9.36 0.50
CA LYS A 82 18.17 9.39 1.96
C LYS A 82 19.09 8.31 2.45
N ASP A 83 19.13 7.20 1.72
CA ASP A 83 19.96 6.06 2.08
C ASP A 83 20.26 5.17 0.86
N ILE A 84 21.23 4.29 1.00
CA ILE A 84 21.61 3.26 0.02
C ILE A 84 21.80 1.95 0.75
N GLU A 85 21.16 0.90 0.24
CA GLU A 85 21.30 -0.48 0.71
C GLU A 85 21.89 -1.34 -0.42
N VAL A 86 22.66 -2.36 -0.06
CA VAL A 86 23.24 -3.30 -1.03
C VAL A 86 22.87 -4.72 -0.65
N ARG A 87 22.20 -5.41 -1.57
CA ARG A 87 21.75 -6.80 -1.42
C ARG A 87 22.52 -7.70 -2.39
N GLN A 88 22.92 -8.86 -1.91
CA GLN A 88 23.40 -9.94 -2.77
C GLN A 88 22.23 -10.92 -2.97
N ILE A 89 22.04 -11.35 -4.20
CA ILE A 89 21.06 -12.38 -4.54
C ILE A 89 21.70 -13.43 -5.46
N ASP A 90 21.29 -14.68 -5.26
CA ASP A 90 21.66 -15.78 -6.14
C ASP A 90 20.55 -16.00 -7.17
N THR A 91 20.96 -16.15 -8.43
CA THR A 91 20.02 -16.35 -9.54
C THR A 91 20.48 -17.48 -10.47
N MET A 92 19.61 -17.87 -11.38
CA MET A 92 19.94 -18.86 -12.42
C MET A 92 21.09 -18.39 -13.35
N SER A 93 21.31 -17.07 -13.45
CA SER A 93 22.40 -16.48 -14.23
C SER A 93 23.67 -16.21 -13.39
N GLY A 94 23.71 -16.74 -12.17
CA GLY A 94 24.79 -16.51 -11.22
C GLY A 94 24.43 -15.47 -10.16
N PRO A 95 25.32 -15.26 -9.18
CA PRO A 95 25.13 -14.28 -8.14
C PRO A 95 25.29 -12.83 -8.69
N MET A 96 24.56 -11.89 -8.08
CA MET A 96 24.62 -10.48 -8.44
C MET A 96 24.41 -9.56 -7.24
N LEU A 97 24.80 -8.30 -7.39
CA LEU A 97 24.49 -7.25 -6.44
C LEU A 97 23.31 -6.41 -6.92
N ILE A 98 22.46 -6.04 -5.97
CA ILE A 98 21.35 -5.11 -6.18
C ILE A 98 21.55 -3.94 -5.23
N VAL A 99 21.69 -2.74 -5.79
CA VAL A 99 21.68 -1.50 -5.00
C VAL A 99 20.26 -0.98 -4.92
N HIS A 100 19.82 -0.64 -3.72
CA HIS A 100 18.59 0.08 -3.47
C HIS A 100 18.90 1.54 -3.12
N LEU A 101 18.43 2.47 -3.93
CA LEU A 101 18.37 3.88 -3.59
C LEU A 101 17.08 4.14 -2.83
N LEU A 102 17.14 4.60 -1.58
CA LEU A 102 15.99 4.97 -0.77
C LEU A 102 15.71 6.46 -0.97
N VAL A 103 14.65 6.76 -1.73
CA VAL A 103 14.37 8.12 -2.19
C VAL A 103 13.08 8.64 -1.59
N ASP A 104 13.18 9.67 -0.75
CA ASP A 104 12.01 10.42 -0.26
C ASP A 104 11.45 11.26 -1.41
N THR A 105 10.26 10.89 -1.87
CA THR A 105 9.61 11.53 -3.01
C THR A 105 8.59 12.60 -2.62
N ARG A 106 8.46 12.87 -1.32
CA ARG A 106 7.47 13.82 -0.78
C ARG A 106 6.06 13.51 -1.28
N ASP A 107 5.36 14.50 -1.80
CA ASP A 107 3.99 14.38 -2.28
C ASP A 107 3.86 13.85 -3.72
N ALA A 108 4.98 13.45 -4.35
CA ALA A 108 4.97 12.75 -5.63
C ALA A 108 4.94 11.22 -5.45
N MET A 109 4.38 10.49 -6.40
CA MET A 109 4.60 9.03 -6.50
C MET A 109 6.09 8.74 -6.75
N GLY A 110 6.74 9.52 -7.61
CA GLY A 110 8.18 9.64 -7.71
C GLY A 110 8.88 8.76 -8.73
N ALA A 111 8.18 7.95 -9.53
CA ALA A 111 8.78 6.99 -10.45
C ALA A 111 9.89 7.58 -11.34
N ASN A 112 9.60 8.69 -12.04
CA ASN A 112 10.57 9.31 -12.94
C ASN A 112 11.82 9.82 -12.19
N ALA A 113 11.63 10.44 -11.03
CA ALA A 113 12.74 10.97 -10.24
C ALA A 113 13.67 9.84 -9.74
N VAL A 114 13.08 8.74 -9.26
CA VAL A 114 13.82 7.57 -8.78
C VAL A 114 14.60 6.91 -9.92
N ASN A 115 13.97 6.72 -11.09
CA ASN A 115 14.63 6.16 -12.27
C ASN A 115 15.79 7.04 -12.75
N THR A 116 15.59 8.36 -12.81
CA THR A 116 16.64 9.32 -13.19
C THR A 116 17.83 9.25 -12.22
N MET A 117 17.59 9.14 -10.90
CA MET A 117 18.66 8.99 -9.91
C MET A 117 19.42 7.67 -10.11
N ALA A 118 18.68 6.56 -10.33
CA ALA A 118 19.31 5.25 -10.57
C ALA A 118 20.15 5.24 -11.85
N GLU A 119 19.72 5.90 -12.91
CA GLU A 119 20.48 6.05 -14.15
C GLU A 119 21.71 6.93 -13.94
N LEU A 120 21.57 8.02 -13.20
CA LEU A 120 22.67 8.98 -12.96
C LEU A 120 23.88 8.34 -12.27
N VAL A 121 23.65 7.51 -11.25
CA VAL A 121 24.74 6.93 -10.45
C VAL A 121 25.31 5.64 -11.05
N SER A 122 24.72 5.11 -12.11
CA SER A 122 25.09 3.81 -12.69
C SER A 122 26.56 3.76 -13.13
N GLY A 123 27.03 4.75 -13.87
CA GLY A 123 28.43 4.79 -14.34
C GLY A 123 29.44 4.85 -13.17
N LYS A 124 29.10 5.56 -12.10
CA LYS A 124 29.95 5.59 -10.89
C LYS A 124 29.97 4.25 -10.17
N ILE A 125 28.83 3.55 -10.14
CA ILE A 125 28.73 2.20 -9.56
C ILE A 125 29.58 1.21 -10.37
N GLU A 126 29.58 1.27 -11.70
CA GLU A 126 30.46 0.44 -12.55
C GLU A 126 31.95 0.73 -12.27
N GLU A 127 32.32 1.99 -12.16
CA GLU A 127 33.70 2.41 -11.81
C GLU A 127 34.13 1.82 -10.46
N ILE A 128 33.25 1.88 -9.45
CA ILE A 128 33.56 1.43 -8.07
C ILE A 128 33.65 -0.10 -8.00
N THR A 129 32.80 -0.81 -8.72
CA THR A 129 32.62 -2.27 -8.56
C THR A 129 33.45 -3.08 -9.58
N GLY A 130 33.83 -2.48 -10.69
CA GLY A 130 34.37 -3.19 -11.85
C GLY A 130 33.32 -4.07 -12.57
N GLY A 131 32.09 -4.09 -12.08
CA GLY A 131 30.98 -4.83 -12.68
C GLY A 131 30.25 -4.02 -13.76
N ARG A 132 29.18 -4.60 -14.31
CA ARG A 132 28.32 -4.01 -15.34
C ARG A 132 26.92 -3.77 -14.81
N VAL A 133 26.47 -2.53 -14.84
CA VAL A 133 25.08 -2.18 -14.51
C VAL A 133 24.16 -2.55 -15.67
N HIS A 134 23.07 -3.28 -15.38
CA HIS A 134 22.09 -3.69 -16.40
C HIS A 134 20.76 -2.99 -16.18
N LEU A 135 19.93 -3.38 -15.22
CA LEU A 135 18.65 -2.74 -14.95
C LEU A 135 18.74 -1.60 -13.94
N ARG A 136 18.01 -0.52 -14.20
CA ARG A 136 17.89 0.68 -13.35
C ARG A 136 16.44 1.10 -13.35
N ILE A 137 15.67 0.65 -12.33
CA ILE A 137 14.23 0.86 -12.30
C ILE A 137 13.71 0.88 -10.86
N LEU A 138 12.67 1.64 -10.58
CA LEU A 138 12.02 1.60 -9.27
C LEU A 138 11.41 0.23 -8.98
N SER A 139 11.21 -0.06 -7.69
CA SER A 139 10.38 -1.17 -7.24
C SER A 139 9.00 -0.69 -6.82
N ASN A 140 7.95 -1.39 -7.26
CA ASN A 140 6.59 -1.18 -6.76
C ASN A 140 6.33 -1.83 -5.40
N LEU A 141 7.25 -2.69 -4.93
CA LEU A 141 7.25 -3.19 -3.56
C LEU A 141 7.89 -2.12 -2.64
N ALA A 142 7.13 -1.06 -2.37
CA ALA A 142 7.59 0.11 -1.62
C ALA A 142 7.52 -0.14 -0.10
N THR A 143 8.40 -1.00 0.40
CA THR A 143 8.44 -1.43 1.82
C THR A 143 8.79 -0.31 2.81
N HIS A 144 9.30 0.82 2.33
CA HIS A 144 9.59 2.01 3.12
C HIS A 144 8.53 3.11 2.97
N ARG A 145 7.33 2.75 2.43
CA ARG A 145 6.21 3.67 2.19
C ARG A 145 4.88 3.01 2.53
N LEU A 146 4.78 2.52 3.77
CA LEU A 146 3.62 1.79 4.23
C LEU A 146 2.53 2.73 4.73
N ALA A 147 1.29 2.48 4.31
CA ALA A 147 0.11 3.02 4.94
C ALA A 147 -0.34 2.06 6.05
N LYS A 148 -0.44 2.57 7.27
CA LYS A 148 -0.81 1.81 8.46
C LYS A 148 -2.08 2.39 9.04
N VAL A 149 -3.11 1.55 9.15
CA VAL A 149 -4.43 1.97 9.66
C VAL A 149 -4.92 0.98 10.69
N THR A 150 -5.49 1.49 11.77
CA THR A 150 -6.18 0.71 12.80
C THR A 150 -7.62 1.21 12.97
N ALA A 151 -8.51 0.29 13.34
CA ALA A 151 -9.91 0.58 13.61
C ALA A 151 -10.41 -0.31 14.75
N GLU A 152 -11.31 0.20 15.57
CA GLU A 152 -11.92 -0.53 16.67
C GLU A 152 -13.44 -0.41 16.61
N PHE A 153 -14.14 -1.52 16.87
CA PHE A 153 -15.58 -1.64 16.84
C PHE A 153 -16.07 -2.37 18.07
N THR A 154 -17.03 -1.78 18.78
CA THR A 154 -17.70 -2.50 19.88
C THR A 154 -18.67 -3.56 19.31
N PRO A 155 -19.03 -4.59 20.09
CA PRO A 155 -20.06 -5.54 19.68
C PRO A 155 -21.38 -4.86 19.31
N GLU A 156 -21.80 -3.88 20.08
CA GLU A 156 -23.06 -3.15 19.85
C GLU A 156 -23.07 -2.40 18.49
N GLU A 157 -21.91 -1.89 18.08
CA GLU A 157 -21.76 -1.22 16.77
C GLU A 157 -21.83 -2.18 15.59
N LEU A 158 -21.37 -3.42 15.76
CA LEU A 158 -21.44 -4.45 14.72
C LEU A 158 -22.76 -5.21 14.71
N SER A 159 -23.53 -5.12 15.77
CA SER A 159 -24.82 -5.78 15.92
C SER A 159 -25.87 -5.30 14.91
N ASP A 160 -26.83 -6.17 14.59
CA ASP A 160 -28.03 -5.84 13.78
C ASP A 160 -29.19 -5.33 14.65
N ASP A 161 -29.26 -5.79 15.90
CA ASP A 161 -30.32 -5.44 16.87
C ASP A 161 -29.85 -4.48 17.97
N GLY A 162 -28.55 -4.07 17.94
CA GLY A 162 -27.94 -3.20 18.94
C GLY A 162 -27.52 -3.89 20.21
N THR A 163 -27.70 -5.22 20.33
CA THR A 163 -27.29 -5.96 21.52
C THR A 163 -25.83 -6.39 21.48
N ARG A 164 -25.21 -6.45 22.67
CA ARG A 164 -23.84 -6.94 22.83
C ARG A 164 -23.71 -8.43 22.47
N GLU A 165 -24.73 -9.23 22.79
CA GLU A 165 -24.75 -10.66 22.50
C GLU A 165 -24.72 -10.92 20.98
N ASN A 166 -25.63 -10.29 20.23
CA ASN A 166 -25.65 -10.41 18.77
C ASN A 166 -24.33 -9.95 18.16
N GLY A 167 -23.81 -8.78 18.58
CA GLY A 167 -22.54 -8.26 18.10
C GLY A 167 -21.35 -9.17 18.42
N SER A 168 -21.32 -9.79 19.59
CA SER A 168 -20.27 -10.74 19.96
C SER A 168 -20.27 -12.00 19.07
N ASN A 169 -21.45 -12.48 18.70
CA ASN A 169 -21.61 -13.60 17.77
C ASN A 169 -21.13 -13.21 16.34
N ILE A 170 -21.42 -11.98 15.89
CA ILE A 170 -20.92 -11.44 14.62
C ILE A 170 -19.39 -11.33 14.64
N ILE A 171 -18.80 -10.80 15.71
CA ILE A 171 -17.34 -10.73 15.88
C ILE A 171 -16.70 -12.12 15.79
N LYS A 172 -17.29 -13.12 16.44
CA LYS A 172 -16.80 -14.51 16.36
C LYS A 172 -16.77 -14.99 14.90
N GLY A 173 -17.87 -14.80 14.15
CA GLY A 173 -17.93 -15.19 12.73
C GLY A 173 -16.94 -14.43 11.84
N ILE A 174 -16.70 -13.14 12.12
CA ILE A 174 -15.68 -12.34 11.43
C ILE A 174 -14.27 -12.91 11.68
N LEU A 175 -13.94 -13.25 12.93
CA LEU A 175 -12.65 -13.84 13.27
C LEU A 175 -12.45 -15.21 12.63
N GLU A 176 -13.47 -16.06 12.60
CA GLU A 176 -13.43 -17.35 11.90
C GLU A 176 -13.18 -17.16 10.39
N ALA A 177 -13.85 -16.20 9.76
CA ALA A 177 -13.63 -15.85 8.36
C ALA A 177 -12.22 -15.28 8.10
N HIS A 178 -11.70 -14.48 9.05
CA HIS A 178 -10.35 -13.96 8.99
C HIS A 178 -9.30 -15.07 9.13
N HIS A 179 -9.43 -15.97 10.11
CA HIS A 179 -8.51 -17.09 10.30
C HIS A 179 -8.47 -18.00 9.06
N PHE A 180 -9.59 -18.19 8.37
CA PHE A 180 -9.63 -18.89 7.10
C PHE A 180 -8.80 -18.17 6.03
N ALA A 181 -8.94 -16.85 5.91
CA ALA A 181 -8.14 -16.06 4.96
C ALA A 181 -6.64 -16.00 5.31
N MET A 182 -6.30 -16.13 6.60
CA MET A 182 -4.90 -16.22 7.04
C MET A 182 -4.24 -17.54 6.68
N SER A 183 -5.01 -18.63 6.60
CA SER A 183 -4.49 -19.99 6.51
C SER A 183 -4.59 -20.61 5.11
N ASP A 184 -5.44 -20.04 4.22
CA ASP A 184 -5.71 -20.60 2.90
C ASP A 184 -5.49 -19.57 1.79
N PRO A 185 -4.52 -19.77 0.86
CA PRO A 185 -4.24 -18.84 -0.24
C PRO A 185 -5.42 -18.60 -1.17
N TYR A 186 -6.29 -19.60 -1.38
CA TYR A 186 -7.50 -19.42 -2.22
C TYR A 186 -8.47 -18.43 -1.56
N ARG A 187 -8.68 -18.57 -0.25
CA ARG A 187 -9.52 -17.63 0.49
C ARG A 187 -8.84 -16.26 0.60
N ALA A 188 -7.54 -16.21 0.86
CA ALA A 188 -6.77 -14.97 0.92
C ALA A 188 -6.89 -14.16 -0.38
N THR A 189 -6.81 -14.80 -1.53
CA THR A 189 -6.92 -14.13 -2.84
C THR A 189 -8.24 -13.39 -2.99
N THR A 190 -9.37 -14.02 -2.65
CA THR A 190 -10.70 -13.39 -2.73
C THR A 190 -10.89 -12.34 -1.63
N HIS A 191 -10.34 -12.59 -0.44
CA HIS A 191 -10.34 -11.65 0.68
C HIS A 191 -9.59 -10.35 0.34
N ASN A 192 -8.38 -10.46 -0.18
CA ASN A 192 -7.53 -9.34 -0.55
C ASN A 192 -8.08 -8.58 -1.78
N LYS A 193 -8.66 -9.29 -2.77
CA LYS A 193 -9.40 -8.66 -3.86
C LYS A 193 -10.51 -7.75 -3.32
N GLY A 194 -11.22 -8.20 -2.27
CA GLY A 194 -12.23 -7.40 -1.59
C GLY A 194 -11.68 -6.09 -0.97
N ILE A 195 -10.46 -6.11 -0.43
CA ILE A 195 -9.78 -4.92 0.07
C ILE A 195 -9.43 -3.98 -1.10
N MET A 196 -8.90 -4.54 -2.18
CA MET A 196 -8.52 -3.78 -3.37
C MET A 196 -9.71 -3.15 -4.09
N ASN A 197 -10.92 -3.67 -3.96
CA ASN A 197 -12.14 -3.01 -4.48
C ASN A 197 -12.23 -1.54 -4.03
N ALA A 198 -11.89 -1.23 -2.78
CA ALA A 198 -11.89 0.15 -2.30
C ALA A 198 -10.60 0.89 -2.68
N ILE A 199 -9.43 0.28 -2.46
CA ILE A 199 -8.14 0.93 -2.71
C ILE A 199 -7.99 1.27 -4.19
N SER A 200 -8.23 0.32 -5.09
CA SER A 200 -8.11 0.53 -6.55
C SER A 200 -9.17 1.48 -7.08
N ALA A 201 -10.40 1.47 -6.55
CA ALA A 201 -11.45 2.41 -6.94
C ALA A 201 -11.10 3.86 -6.62
N ILE A 202 -10.51 4.12 -5.46
CA ILE A 202 -10.03 5.46 -5.07
C ILE A 202 -8.80 5.83 -5.89
N ALA A 203 -7.88 4.89 -6.11
CA ALA A 203 -6.70 5.11 -6.94
C ALA A 203 -7.08 5.57 -8.36
N LEU A 204 -8.03 4.88 -9.01
CA LEU A 204 -8.57 5.25 -10.31
C LEU A 204 -9.24 6.63 -10.28
N ALA A 205 -10.10 6.88 -9.29
CA ALA A 205 -10.80 8.15 -9.14
C ALA A 205 -9.84 9.34 -9.01
N CYS A 206 -8.70 9.14 -8.33
CA CYS A 206 -7.69 10.16 -8.06
C CYS A 206 -6.52 10.18 -9.05
N GLY A 207 -6.59 9.39 -10.15
CA GLY A 207 -5.55 9.36 -11.19
C GLY A 207 -4.20 8.82 -10.70
N GLN A 208 -4.23 7.86 -9.76
CA GLN A 208 -3.04 7.17 -9.27
C GLN A 208 -2.69 5.96 -10.16
N ASP A 209 -1.47 5.46 -10.05
CA ASP A 209 -1.08 4.19 -10.67
C ASP A 209 -1.62 3.00 -9.85
N TRP A 210 -2.87 2.65 -10.11
CA TRP A 210 -3.57 1.58 -9.39
C TRP A 210 -2.90 0.22 -9.57
N ARG A 211 -2.25 -0.03 -10.72
CA ARG A 211 -1.55 -1.29 -11.00
C ARG A 211 -0.29 -1.44 -10.16
N ALA A 212 0.47 -0.35 -10.00
CA ALA A 212 1.63 -0.32 -9.09
C ALA A 212 1.22 -0.57 -7.64
N ILE A 213 0.10 0.04 -7.22
CA ILE A 213 -0.46 -0.14 -5.86
C ILE A 213 -0.89 -1.60 -5.66
N GLU A 214 -1.66 -2.18 -6.58
CA GLU A 214 -2.09 -3.58 -6.50
C GLU A 214 -0.90 -4.54 -6.44
N ALA A 215 0.06 -4.38 -7.34
CA ALA A 215 1.27 -5.21 -7.35
C ALA A 215 2.02 -5.14 -6.03
N GLY A 216 2.20 -3.94 -5.48
CA GLY A 216 2.85 -3.75 -4.18
C GLY A 216 2.08 -4.38 -3.02
N CYS A 217 0.77 -4.15 -2.93
CA CYS A 217 -0.08 -4.69 -1.87
C CYS A 217 -0.11 -6.23 -1.89
N HIS A 218 -0.29 -6.86 -3.06
CA HIS A 218 -0.31 -8.32 -3.17
C HIS A 218 1.05 -8.95 -2.90
N ALA A 219 2.14 -8.33 -3.36
CA ALA A 219 3.50 -8.79 -3.03
C ALA A 219 3.77 -8.69 -1.52
N TRP A 220 3.36 -7.59 -0.88
CA TRP A 220 3.51 -7.39 0.56
C TRP A 220 2.83 -8.47 1.39
N ALA A 221 1.64 -8.91 0.98
CA ALA A 221 0.90 -9.99 1.62
C ALA A 221 1.65 -11.34 1.65
N SER A 222 2.77 -11.47 0.93
CA SER A 222 3.62 -12.67 0.91
C SER A 222 4.98 -12.45 1.56
N VAL A 223 5.44 -11.21 1.71
CA VAL A 223 6.83 -10.88 2.08
C VAL A 223 7.13 -11.25 3.54
N GLU A 224 6.21 -10.99 4.46
CA GLU A 224 6.41 -11.25 5.89
C GLU A 224 6.43 -12.74 6.24
N THR A 225 5.55 -13.51 5.62
CA THR A 225 5.26 -14.90 6.01
C THR A 225 5.86 -15.92 5.06
N GLY A 226 6.37 -15.48 3.91
CA GLY A 226 6.81 -16.35 2.81
C GLY A 226 5.66 -17.05 2.07
N THR A 227 4.40 -16.83 2.49
CA THR A 227 3.20 -17.38 1.84
C THR A 227 2.15 -16.27 1.69
N TYR A 228 1.35 -16.37 0.62
CA TYR A 228 0.29 -15.40 0.38
C TYR A 228 -0.84 -15.52 1.42
N THR A 229 -1.10 -14.45 2.15
CA THR A 229 -2.06 -14.40 3.26
C THR A 229 -2.90 -13.12 3.23
N SER A 230 -3.78 -12.92 4.22
CA SER A 230 -4.59 -11.70 4.37
C SER A 230 -3.73 -10.44 4.54
N MET A 231 -4.09 -9.36 3.83
CA MET A 231 -3.51 -8.01 4.01
C MET A 231 -3.96 -7.34 5.32
N THR A 232 -5.05 -7.80 5.93
CA THR A 232 -5.57 -7.27 7.19
C THR A 232 -5.31 -8.22 8.34
N ARG A 233 -5.29 -7.68 9.55
CA ARG A 233 -5.28 -8.45 10.81
C ARG A 233 -6.49 -8.04 11.62
N TRP A 234 -7.20 -9.03 12.17
CA TRP A 234 -8.37 -8.81 13.01
C TRP A 234 -8.24 -9.64 14.28
N GLU A 235 -8.50 -9.01 15.41
CA GLU A 235 -8.42 -9.64 16.72
C GLU A 235 -9.49 -9.09 17.66
N LYS A 236 -9.73 -9.79 18.75
CA LYS A 236 -10.60 -9.33 19.83
C LYS A 236 -9.74 -8.88 21.01
N ASN A 237 -9.94 -7.64 21.45
CA ASN A 237 -9.25 -7.13 22.64
C ASN A 237 -9.89 -7.61 23.96
N ASP A 238 -9.27 -7.27 25.08
CA ASP A 238 -9.73 -7.65 26.43
C ASP A 238 -11.11 -7.10 26.79
N GLN A 239 -11.55 -6.03 26.14
CA GLN A 239 -12.88 -5.44 26.33
C GLN A 239 -13.95 -6.15 25.47
N GLY A 240 -13.54 -7.08 24.64
CA GLY A 240 -14.41 -7.82 23.72
C GLY A 240 -14.70 -7.09 22.41
N ASN A 241 -14.03 -5.98 22.14
CA ASN A 241 -14.17 -5.21 20.88
C ASN A 241 -13.36 -5.87 19.75
N LEU A 242 -13.81 -5.72 18.53
CA LEU A 242 -13.08 -6.11 17.34
C LEU A 242 -12.07 -5.03 16.96
N VAL A 243 -10.80 -5.37 16.93
CA VAL A 243 -9.72 -4.48 16.47
C VAL A 243 -9.20 -4.99 15.14
N GLY A 244 -9.15 -4.09 14.17
CA GLY A 244 -8.62 -4.37 12.85
C GLY A 244 -7.42 -3.50 12.50
N SER A 245 -6.47 -4.05 11.74
CA SER A 245 -5.35 -3.30 11.18
C SER A 245 -5.05 -3.70 9.76
N ILE A 246 -4.50 -2.76 9.00
CA ILE A 246 -3.89 -2.98 7.69
C ILE A 246 -2.57 -2.25 7.63
N GLU A 247 -1.56 -2.90 7.09
CA GLU A 247 -0.28 -2.32 6.74
C GLU A 247 0.07 -2.74 5.32
N THR A 248 0.25 -1.76 4.42
CA THR A 248 0.45 -2.07 3.00
C THR A 248 1.18 -0.95 2.26
N PRO A 249 2.04 -1.27 1.27
CA PRO A 249 2.68 -0.27 0.43
C PRO A 249 1.65 0.60 -0.29
N MET A 250 1.84 1.92 -0.23
CA MET A 250 0.90 2.86 -0.84
C MET A 250 1.65 3.98 -1.57
N ALA A 251 2.15 3.65 -2.76
CA ALA A 251 2.92 4.57 -3.59
C ALA A 251 2.00 5.52 -4.37
N VAL A 252 1.46 6.52 -3.68
CA VAL A 252 0.54 7.53 -4.24
C VAL A 252 1.17 8.92 -4.27
N GLY A 253 0.57 9.84 -5.02
CA GLY A 253 1.00 11.23 -5.03
C GLY A 253 -0.17 12.20 -5.19
N THR A 254 -0.02 13.39 -4.62
CA THR A 254 -0.96 14.51 -4.78
C THR A 254 -0.46 15.54 -5.79
N VAL A 255 0.79 15.41 -6.23
CA VAL A 255 1.43 16.29 -7.21
C VAL A 255 2.00 15.52 -8.40
N GLY A 256 1.96 16.12 -9.58
CA GLY A 256 2.47 15.53 -10.82
C GLY A 256 1.52 14.50 -11.46
N GLY A 257 1.97 13.88 -12.56
CA GLY A 257 1.24 12.81 -13.24
C GLY A 257 -0.19 13.16 -13.63
N ALA A 258 -1.05 12.15 -13.71
CA ALA A 258 -2.45 12.29 -14.08
C ALA A 258 -3.26 13.14 -13.09
N SER A 259 -2.89 13.14 -11.82
CA SER A 259 -3.53 13.96 -10.77
C SER A 259 -3.46 15.46 -11.06
N LYS A 260 -2.43 15.91 -11.80
CA LYS A 260 -2.28 17.31 -12.21
C LYS A 260 -3.06 17.66 -13.47
N VAL A 261 -3.09 16.76 -14.46
CA VAL A 261 -3.59 17.08 -15.81
C VAL A 261 -5.03 16.62 -16.04
N HIS A 262 -5.48 15.54 -15.38
CA HIS A 262 -6.82 15.00 -15.59
C HIS A 262 -7.86 15.76 -14.73
N PRO A 263 -8.86 16.42 -15.32
CA PRO A 263 -9.77 17.31 -14.61
C PRO A 263 -10.59 16.59 -13.52
N VAL A 264 -11.04 15.36 -13.80
CA VAL A 264 -11.82 14.57 -12.84
C VAL A 264 -10.95 14.13 -11.65
N ALA A 265 -9.71 13.71 -11.89
CA ALA A 265 -8.79 13.34 -10.80
C ALA A 265 -8.50 14.55 -9.87
N ARG A 266 -8.31 15.75 -10.45
CA ARG A 266 -8.17 16.99 -9.68
C ARG A 266 -9.42 17.30 -8.85
N ALA A 267 -10.61 17.18 -9.44
CA ALA A 267 -11.86 17.39 -8.73
C ALA A 267 -12.02 16.41 -7.56
N ASN A 268 -11.70 15.13 -7.78
CA ASN A 268 -11.77 14.10 -6.75
C ASN A 268 -10.78 14.33 -5.60
N LEU A 269 -9.53 14.74 -5.88
CA LEU A 269 -8.57 15.13 -4.86
C LEU A 269 -9.04 16.36 -4.07
N SER A 270 -9.71 17.30 -4.74
CA SER A 270 -10.30 18.48 -4.07
C SER A 270 -11.48 18.07 -3.17
N ILE A 271 -12.30 17.13 -3.57
CA ILE A 271 -13.40 16.55 -2.76
C ILE A 271 -12.85 15.85 -1.52
N LEU A 272 -11.77 15.07 -1.67
CA LEU A 272 -11.08 14.43 -0.56
C LEU A 272 -10.48 15.46 0.42
N GLY A 273 -10.02 16.60 -0.08
CA GLY A 273 -9.42 17.66 0.72
C GLY A 273 -8.04 17.33 1.29
N VAL A 274 -7.37 16.30 0.77
CA VAL A 274 -6.05 15.85 1.24
C VAL A 274 -4.96 16.90 1.02
N LYS A 275 -4.03 16.97 1.98
CA LYS A 275 -2.93 17.93 1.98
C LYS A 275 -1.58 17.30 1.62
N SER A 276 -1.47 15.96 1.70
CA SER A 276 -0.25 15.22 1.44
C SER A 276 -0.53 13.85 0.80
N ALA A 277 0.51 13.27 0.22
CA ALA A 277 0.46 11.90 -0.28
C ALA A 277 0.24 10.88 0.87
N GLN A 278 0.79 11.13 2.04
CA GLN A 278 0.61 10.28 3.22
C GLN A 278 -0.85 10.29 3.69
N GLU A 279 -1.51 11.45 3.68
CA GLU A 279 -2.93 11.56 4.02
C GLU A 279 -3.81 10.81 3.01
N LEU A 280 -3.53 10.92 1.71
CA LEU A 280 -4.20 10.14 0.67
C LEU A 280 -4.00 8.63 0.88
N ALA A 281 -2.78 8.19 1.17
CA ALA A 281 -2.45 6.80 1.44
C ALA A 281 -3.25 6.25 2.63
N GLY A 282 -3.33 7.01 3.73
CA GLY A 282 -4.11 6.65 4.91
C GLY A 282 -5.61 6.51 4.63
N ILE A 283 -6.19 7.43 3.84
CA ILE A 283 -7.60 7.36 3.44
C ILE A 283 -7.87 6.12 2.58
N MET A 284 -6.99 5.80 1.64
CA MET A 284 -7.13 4.62 0.78
C MET A 284 -7.05 3.32 1.58
N ALA A 285 -6.10 3.20 2.50
CA ALA A 285 -5.97 2.05 3.38
C ALA A 285 -7.17 1.93 4.35
N ALA A 286 -7.67 3.07 4.88
CA ALA A 286 -8.87 3.10 5.72
C ALA A 286 -10.12 2.63 4.97
N ALA A 287 -10.27 3.02 3.71
CA ALA A 287 -11.35 2.51 2.87
C ALA A 287 -11.20 1.01 2.59
N GLY A 288 -9.96 0.52 2.40
CA GLY A 288 -9.66 -0.90 2.22
C GLY A 288 -10.08 -1.75 3.41
N ILE A 289 -9.71 -1.35 4.64
CA ILE A 289 -10.09 -2.08 5.86
C ILE A 289 -11.60 -1.99 6.14
N ALA A 290 -12.25 -0.85 5.84
CA ALA A 290 -13.70 -0.70 5.94
C ALA A 290 -14.42 -1.64 4.97
N GLN A 291 -13.97 -1.73 3.73
CA GLN A 291 -14.52 -2.64 2.72
C GLN A 291 -14.34 -4.10 3.12
N ASN A 292 -13.18 -4.46 3.64
CA ASN A 292 -12.88 -5.80 4.12
C ASN A 292 -13.84 -6.22 5.25
N LEU A 293 -14.02 -5.36 6.26
CA LEU A 293 -14.93 -5.63 7.36
C LEU A 293 -16.38 -5.78 6.87
N GLY A 294 -16.81 -4.92 5.95
CA GLY A 294 -18.16 -5.00 5.37
C GLY A 294 -18.42 -6.33 4.68
N ALA A 295 -17.45 -6.81 3.90
CA ALA A 295 -17.53 -8.10 3.24
C ALA A 295 -17.54 -9.28 4.24
N MET A 296 -16.62 -9.28 5.22
CA MET A 296 -16.57 -10.35 6.23
C MET A 296 -17.83 -10.39 7.10
N ARG A 297 -18.35 -9.22 7.50
CA ARG A 297 -19.59 -9.15 8.24
C ARG A 297 -20.78 -9.72 7.45
N ALA A 298 -20.88 -9.37 6.16
CA ALA A 298 -21.93 -9.93 5.29
C ALA A 298 -21.80 -11.45 5.16
N LEU A 299 -20.59 -11.97 4.98
CA LEU A 299 -20.34 -13.43 4.91
C LEU A 299 -20.69 -14.14 6.23
N ALA A 300 -20.37 -13.53 7.37
CA ALA A 300 -20.63 -14.08 8.69
C ALA A 300 -22.11 -13.99 9.14
N THR A 301 -22.95 -13.25 8.41
CA THR A 301 -24.38 -13.04 8.75
C THR A 301 -25.32 -13.55 7.66
N SER A 302 -25.75 -12.67 6.78
CA SER A 302 -26.79 -12.96 5.76
C SER A 302 -26.26 -13.56 4.46
N GLY A 303 -24.93 -13.59 4.28
CA GLY A 303 -24.28 -13.94 3.01
C GLY A 303 -24.26 -12.76 2.02
N ILE A 304 -23.26 -12.77 1.12
CA ILE A 304 -23.05 -11.67 0.16
C ILE A 304 -24.21 -11.52 -0.82
N GLN A 305 -24.78 -12.62 -1.32
CA GLN A 305 -25.86 -12.60 -2.31
C GLN A 305 -27.10 -11.83 -1.83
N ALA A 306 -27.49 -11.99 -0.58
CA ALA A 306 -28.67 -11.31 -0.02
C ALA A 306 -28.52 -9.77 0.01
N GLY A 307 -27.30 -9.28 0.21
CA GLY A 307 -26.97 -7.84 0.17
C GLY A 307 -26.96 -7.27 -1.26
N HIS A 308 -26.31 -7.97 -2.19
CA HIS A 308 -26.21 -7.56 -3.60
C HIS A 308 -27.56 -7.51 -4.30
N MET A 309 -28.42 -8.52 -4.13
CA MET A 309 -29.73 -8.60 -4.78
C MET A 309 -30.66 -7.44 -4.42
N LYS A 310 -30.64 -6.97 -3.16
CA LYS A 310 -31.48 -5.85 -2.71
C LYS A 310 -31.10 -4.51 -3.34
N LEU A 311 -29.83 -4.31 -3.70
CA LEU A 311 -29.33 -3.07 -4.30
C LEU A 311 -29.37 -3.12 -5.83
N HIS A 312 -29.14 -4.28 -6.46
CA HIS A 312 -29.33 -4.47 -7.90
C HIS A 312 -30.76 -4.23 -8.35
N ALA A 313 -31.75 -4.69 -7.58
CA ALA A 313 -33.17 -4.49 -7.89
C ALA A 313 -33.63 -3.01 -7.87
N ARG A 314 -32.82 -2.09 -7.33
CA ARG A 314 -33.10 -0.64 -7.37
C ARG A 314 -32.53 0.07 -8.59
N ASN A 315 -31.65 -0.58 -9.33
CA ASN A 315 -31.00 -0.04 -10.54
C ASN A 315 -31.61 -0.61 -11.85
N MET A 316 -32.62 -1.49 -11.75
CA MET A 316 -33.50 -1.93 -12.82
C MET A 316 -34.84 -1.16 -12.75
#